data_275d7935ec22b72d649a59c6f65db0fe
#
_entry.id   275d7935ec22b72d649a59c6f65db0fe
#
_cell.length_a   1.000
_cell.length_b   1.000
_cell.length_c   1.000
_cell.angle_alpha   90.00
_cell.angle_beta   90.00
_cell.angle_gamma   90.00
#
_symmetry.space_group_name_H-M   'P 1'
#
loop_
_entity.id
_entity.type
_entity.pdbx_description
1 polymer ?
#
loop_
_entity_poly.entity_id
_entity_poly.type
_entity_poly.pdbx_seq_one_letter_code
_entity_poly.pdbx_strand_id
1 'polypeptide(L)'
;GLVSAGMAIANMLKRHDAPTTAHVDGWAASIASVIALACDKVVMPSETFLMIHRPSCKAEGNVDDLKKAVQLLDTFGDAILGIYADVSDVGKDHLWELMVDETNTSNSIEFK
;
A
#
# COMPACT_ATOMS: atom_id res chain seq x y z
N GLY A 1 7.15 1.93 7.19
CA GLY A 1 6.73 3.21 7.76
C GLY A 1 5.44 3.11 8.56
N LEU A 2 4.99 4.23 9.10
CA LEU A 2 3.74 4.28 9.86
C LEU A 2 2.52 4.26 8.93
N VAL A 3 1.70 3.22 9.04
CA VAL A 3 0.51 3.04 8.20
C VAL A 3 -0.45 4.21 8.36
N SER A 4 -0.74 4.64 9.59
CA SER A 4 -1.66 5.76 9.86
C SER A 4 -1.20 7.07 9.23
N ALA A 5 0.08 7.39 9.33
CA ALA A 5 0.66 8.59 8.71
C ALA A 5 0.61 8.51 7.18
N GLY A 6 0.96 7.36 6.62
CA GLY A 6 0.89 7.15 5.16
C GLY A 6 -0.53 7.22 4.61
N MET A 7 -1.50 6.67 5.32
CA MET A 7 -2.91 6.78 4.94
C MET A 7 -3.41 8.23 4.98
N ALA A 8 -3.00 9.00 6.00
CA ALA A 8 -3.33 10.42 6.08
C ALA A 8 -2.75 11.21 4.90
N ILE A 9 -1.49 10.97 4.56
CA ILE A 9 -0.84 11.60 3.39
C ILE A 9 -1.57 11.23 2.09
N ALA A 10 -1.88 9.95 1.90
CA ALA A 10 -2.60 9.48 0.71
C ALA A 10 -3.97 10.17 0.57
N ASN A 11 -4.71 10.29 1.66
CA ASN A 11 -5.99 10.97 1.65
C ASN A 11 -5.86 12.49 1.39
N MET A 12 -4.81 13.12 1.90
CA MET A 12 -4.53 14.53 1.60
C MET A 12 -4.22 14.75 0.12
N LEU A 13 -3.48 13.84 -0.51
CA LEU A 13 -3.20 13.88 -1.94
C LEU A 13 -4.47 13.69 -2.77
N LYS A 14 -5.33 12.73 -2.38
CA LYS A 14 -6.59 12.47 -3.08
C LYS A 14 -7.55 13.65 -3.08
N ARG A 15 -7.59 14.43 -2.00
CA ARG A 15 -8.48 15.60 -1.89
C ARG A 15 -7.84 16.91 -2.32
N HIS A 16 -6.59 16.87 -2.78
CA HIS A 16 -5.91 18.08 -3.28
C HIS A 16 -6.54 18.54 -4.61
N ASP A 17 -6.76 19.82 -4.76
CA ASP A 17 -7.49 20.38 -5.92
C ASP A 17 -6.66 20.37 -7.21
N ALA A 18 -5.34 20.51 -7.12
CA ALA A 18 -4.47 20.46 -8.28
C ALA A 18 -4.11 19.02 -8.66
N PRO A 19 -3.84 18.74 -9.95
CA PRO A 19 -3.32 17.44 -10.37
C PRO A 19 -2.02 17.08 -9.65
N THR A 20 -1.90 15.83 -9.25
CA THR A 20 -0.73 15.30 -8.53
C THR A 20 -0.02 14.23 -9.36
N THR A 21 1.30 14.24 -9.33
CA THR A 21 2.15 13.26 -9.99
C THR A 21 3.17 12.71 -8.99
N ALA A 22 3.21 11.40 -8.85
CA ALA A 22 4.25 10.72 -8.09
C ALA A 22 5.37 10.29 -9.04
N HIS A 23 6.59 10.72 -8.77
CA HIS A 23 7.79 10.24 -9.43
C HIS A 23 8.49 9.23 -8.53
N VAL A 24 8.51 7.96 -8.93
CA VAL A 24 9.21 6.90 -8.20
C VAL A 24 10.63 6.82 -8.75
N ASP A 25 11.58 7.46 -8.05
CA ASP A 25 12.97 7.53 -8.51
C ASP A 25 13.84 6.35 -8.04
N GLY A 26 13.28 5.49 -7.22
CA GLY A 26 13.92 4.29 -6.71
C GLY A 26 12.88 3.27 -6.26
N TRP A 27 12.55 3.25 -4.97
CA TRP A 27 11.59 2.33 -4.39
C TRP A 27 10.41 3.07 -3.77
N ALA A 28 9.20 2.66 -4.13
CA ALA A 28 7.98 2.98 -3.40
C ALA A 28 7.51 1.70 -2.69
N ALA A 29 8.01 1.47 -1.49
CA ALA A 29 7.78 0.23 -0.76
C ALA A 29 6.74 0.40 0.35
N SER A 30 5.90 -0.64 0.56
CA SER A 30 4.94 -0.69 1.66
C SER A 30 3.97 0.48 1.61
N ILE A 31 3.81 1.24 2.70
CA ILE A 31 2.89 2.40 2.74
C ILE A 31 3.28 3.51 1.75
N ALA A 32 4.55 3.60 1.35
CA ALA A 32 4.98 4.53 0.29
C ALA A 32 4.34 4.19 -1.06
N SER A 33 4.06 2.93 -1.33
CA SER A 33 3.31 2.52 -2.53
C SER A 33 1.88 3.07 -2.53
N VAL A 34 1.22 3.07 -1.38
CA VAL A 34 -0.12 3.64 -1.20
C VAL A 34 -0.11 5.15 -1.44
N ILE A 35 0.91 5.85 -0.93
CA ILE A 35 1.08 7.29 -1.15
C ILE A 35 1.26 7.59 -2.65
N ALA A 36 2.13 6.85 -3.33
CA ALA A 36 2.36 7.02 -4.77
C ALA A 36 1.07 6.79 -5.57
N LEU A 37 0.33 5.72 -5.26
CA LEU A 37 -0.91 5.38 -5.96
C LEU A 37 -2.09 6.30 -5.64
N ALA A 38 -1.98 7.13 -4.61
CA ALA A 38 -2.96 8.17 -4.29
C ALA A 38 -2.85 9.39 -5.20
N CYS A 39 -1.74 9.55 -5.93
CA CYS A 39 -1.58 10.60 -6.93
C CYS A 39 -2.38 10.28 -8.20
N ASP A 40 -2.72 11.32 -8.96
CA ASP A 40 -3.45 11.16 -10.23
C ASP A 40 -2.63 10.43 -11.28
N LYS A 41 -1.31 10.61 -11.23
CA LYS A 41 -0.36 9.99 -12.17
C LYS A 41 0.84 9.45 -11.41
N VAL A 42 1.32 8.29 -11.83
CA VAL A 42 2.56 7.69 -11.31
C VAL A 42 3.55 7.52 -12.46
N VAL A 43 4.75 8.04 -12.29
CA VAL A 43 5.85 7.92 -13.25
C VAL A 43 6.93 7.04 -12.63
N MET A 44 7.19 5.90 -13.28
CA MET A 44 8.16 4.91 -12.83
C MET A 44 9.14 4.56 -13.96
N PRO A 45 10.39 5.04 -13.91
CA PRO A 45 11.44 4.53 -14.79
C PRO A 45 11.64 3.02 -14.63
N SER A 46 12.21 2.38 -15.67
CA SER A 46 12.32 0.91 -15.72
C SER A 46 13.13 0.28 -14.60
N GLU A 47 14.02 1.04 -13.96
CA GLU A 47 14.86 0.59 -12.85
C GLU A 47 14.28 0.88 -11.47
N THR A 48 13.01 1.26 -11.39
CA THR A 48 12.33 1.56 -10.14
C THR A 48 11.32 0.50 -9.78
N PHE A 49 10.99 0.41 -8.48
CA PHE A 49 10.13 -0.65 -7.96
C PHE A 49 9.03 -0.08 -7.07
N LEU A 50 7.87 -0.68 -7.18
CA LEU A 50 6.76 -0.50 -6.25
C LEU A 50 6.52 -1.83 -5.56
N MET A 51 6.72 -1.89 -4.25
CA MET A 51 6.59 -3.11 -3.47
C MET A 51 5.35 -3.07 -2.58
N ILE A 52 4.53 -4.09 -2.69
CA ILE A 52 3.35 -4.27 -1.87
C ILE A 52 3.57 -5.40 -0.88
N HIS A 53 3.10 -5.21 0.35
CA HIS A 53 3.07 -6.26 1.36
C HIS A 53 1.99 -5.97 2.41
N ARG A 54 1.70 -6.99 3.23
CA ARG A 54 0.77 -6.83 4.34
C ARG A 54 1.37 -5.96 5.45
N PRO A 55 0.54 -5.22 6.19
CA PRO A 55 1.03 -4.48 7.35
C PRO A 55 1.56 -5.44 8.41
N SER A 56 2.54 -4.97 9.16
CA SER A 56 3.11 -5.70 10.28
C SER A 56 3.26 -4.79 11.49
N CYS A 57 3.31 -5.39 12.67
CA CYS A 57 3.58 -4.67 13.91
C CYS A 57 4.36 -5.56 14.87
N LYS A 58 4.93 -4.92 15.89
CA LYS A 58 5.40 -5.62 17.09
C LYS A 58 4.30 -5.51 18.13
N ALA A 59 3.96 -6.62 18.79
CA ALA A 59 2.94 -6.65 19.81
C ALA A 59 3.40 -7.54 20.97
N GLU A 60 3.11 -7.11 22.19
CA GLU A 60 3.33 -7.85 23.41
C GLU A 60 2.19 -7.61 24.39
N GLY A 61 1.99 -8.52 25.31
CA GLY A 61 0.94 -8.42 26.30
C GLY A 61 0.24 -9.76 26.52
N ASN A 62 -0.97 -9.69 27.10
CA ASN A 62 -1.81 -10.87 27.33
C ASN A 62 -2.58 -11.26 26.04
N VAL A 63 -3.41 -12.31 26.15
CA VAL A 63 -4.20 -12.82 25.02
C VAL A 63 -5.07 -11.73 24.40
N ASP A 64 -5.70 -10.91 25.22
CA ASP A 64 -6.60 -9.84 24.74
C ASP A 64 -5.83 -8.75 24.00
N ASP A 65 -4.64 -8.39 24.47
CA ASP A 65 -3.76 -7.42 23.81
C ASP A 65 -3.31 -7.93 22.44
N LEU A 66 -2.93 -9.19 22.36
CA LEU A 66 -2.51 -9.82 21.11
C LEU A 66 -3.65 -9.97 20.11
N LYS A 67 -4.86 -10.31 20.58
CA LYS A 67 -6.05 -10.36 19.73
C LYS A 67 -6.40 -9.01 19.13
N LYS A 68 -6.29 -7.93 19.91
CA LYS A 68 -6.49 -6.56 19.43
C LYS A 68 -5.47 -6.19 18.35
N ALA A 69 -4.21 -6.56 18.52
CA ALA A 69 -3.17 -6.34 17.51
C ALA A 69 -3.49 -7.08 16.21
N VAL A 70 -3.93 -8.34 16.29
CA VAL A 70 -4.36 -9.11 15.12
C VAL A 70 -5.52 -8.43 14.40
N GLN A 71 -6.55 -8.00 15.11
CA GLN A 71 -7.70 -7.31 14.53
C GLN A 71 -7.30 -6.01 13.84
N LEU A 72 -6.39 -5.24 14.43
CA LEU A 72 -5.89 -4.00 13.85
C LEU A 72 -5.12 -4.27 12.55
N LEU A 73 -4.28 -5.29 12.53
CA LEU A 73 -3.55 -5.68 11.32
C LEU A 73 -4.50 -6.15 10.21
N ASP A 74 -5.52 -6.92 10.53
CA ASP A 74 -6.54 -7.34 9.57
C ASP A 74 -7.28 -6.12 8.99
N THR A 75 -7.68 -5.18 9.83
CA THR A 75 -8.37 -3.96 9.40
C THR A 75 -7.49 -3.12 8.45
N PHE A 76 -6.23 -2.91 8.79
CA PHE A 76 -5.28 -2.19 7.93
C PHE A 76 -4.99 -2.97 6.65
N GLY A 77 -4.84 -4.28 6.74
CA GLY A 77 -4.61 -5.15 5.59
C GLY A 77 -5.74 -5.06 4.58
N ASP A 78 -6.98 -5.13 5.03
CA ASP A 78 -8.17 -5.01 4.19
C ASP A 78 -8.28 -3.62 3.55
N ALA A 79 -8.00 -2.56 4.30
CA ALA A 79 -8.02 -1.19 3.79
C ALA A 79 -6.97 -0.97 2.69
N ILE A 80 -5.75 -1.44 2.91
CA ILE A 80 -4.65 -1.34 1.93
C ILE A 80 -4.95 -2.19 0.70
N LEU A 81 -5.47 -3.40 0.88
CA LEU A 81 -5.90 -4.27 -0.22
C LEU A 81 -6.94 -3.58 -1.10
N GLY A 82 -7.93 -2.91 -0.48
CA GLY A 82 -8.94 -2.14 -1.19
C GLY A 82 -8.33 -1.02 -2.03
N ILE A 83 -7.33 -0.31 -1.50
CA ILE A 83 -6.64 0.75 -2.23
C ILE A 83 -5.90 0.20 -3.46
N TYR A 84 -5.19 -0.90 -3.31
CA TYR A 84 -4.51 -1.55 -4.44
C TYR A 84 -5.49 -2.06 -5.48
N ALA A 85 -6.61 -2.64 -5.05
CA ALA A 85 -7.64 -3.14 -5.95
C ALA A 85 -8.30 -2.03 -6.79
N ASP A 86 -8.50 -0.85 -6.19
CA ASP A 86 -9.13 0.29 -6.88
C ASP A 86 -8.28 0.85 -8.03
N VAL A 87 -6.97 0.66 -7.98
CA VAL A 87 -6.02 1.21 -8.97
C VAL A 87 -5.30 0.12 -9.78
N SER A 88 -5.75 -1.12 -9.69
CA SER A 88 -5.14 -2.28 -10.35
C SER A 88 -6.18 -3.05 -11.16
N ASP A 89 -5.74 -3.75 -12.20
CA ASP A 89 -6.54 -4.71 -12.97
C ASP A 89 -6.57 -6.10 -12.33
N VAL A 90 -5.81 -6.30 -11.26
CA VAL A 90 -5.69 -7.59 -10.58
C VAL A 90 -6.80 -7.76 -9.55
N GLY A 91 -7.39 -8.95 -9.47
CA GLY A 91 -8.42 -9.26 -8.46
C GLY A 91 -7.87 -9.26 -7.04
N LYS A 92 -8.75 -9.02 -6.05
CA LYS A 92 -8.37 -8.92 -4.63
C LYS A 92 -7.66 -10.16 -4.09
N ASP A 93 -8.10 -11.36 -4.48
CA ASP A 93 -7.48 -12.61 -4.01
C ASP A 93 -6.03 -12.73 -4.47
N HIS A 94 -5.78 -12.40 -5.72
CA HIS A 94 -4.42 -12.42 -6.27
C HIS A 94 -3.54 -11.32 -5.67
N LEU A 95 -4.09 -10.11 -5.48
CA LEU A 95 -3.37 -9.03 -4.78
C LEU A 95 -3.00 -9.42 -3.36
N TRP A 96 -3.90 -10.11 -2.65
CA TRP A 96 -3.62 -10.60 -1.30
C TRP A 96 -2.44 -11.56 -1.28
N GLU A 97 -2.39 -12.51 -2.22
CA GLU A 97 -1.26 -13.44 -2.38
C GLU A 97 0.05 -12.69 -2.66
N LEU A 98 0.01 -11.70 -3.54
CA LEU A 98 1.19 -10.87 -3.85
C LEU A 98 1.67 -10.05 -2.64
N MET A 99 0.75 -9.57 -1.80
CA MET A 99 1.09 -8.87 -0.55
C MET A 99 1.72 -9.82 0.46
N VAL A 100 1.28 -11.08 0.52
CA VAL A 100 1.88 -12.11 1.38
C VAL A 100 3.31 -12.38 0.96
N ASP A 101 3.57 -12.47 -0.33
CA ASP A 101 4.87 -12.80 -0.91
C ASP A 101 5.82 -11.57 -1.04
N GLU A 102 5.39 -10.40 -0.57
CA GLU A 102 6.15 -9.14 -0.66
C GLU A 102 6.61 -8.84 -2.10
N THR A 103 5.68 -8.97 -3.04
CA THR A 103 5.98 -8.89 -4.46
C THR A 103 6.43 -7.50 -4.90
N ASN A 104 7.52 -7.44 -5.64
CA ASN A 104 7.98 -6.26 -6.37
C ASN A 104 7.24 -6.16 -7.70
N THR A 105 6.56 -5.06 -7.95
CA THR A 105 5.58 -4.95 -9.03
C THR A 105 6.02 -4.18 -10.26
N SER A 106 7.31 -4.04 -10.50
CA SER A 106 7.78 -3.29 -11.69
C SER A 106 7.33 -3.92 -13.03
N ASN A 107 7.06 -5.23 -13.05
CA ASN A 107 6.72 -5.96 -14.28
C ASN A 107 5.54 -6.92 -14.17
N SER A 108 4.90 -7.07 -13.01
CA SER A 108 3.88 -8.11 -12.79
C SER A 108 2.47 -7.60 -12.53
N ILE A 109 2.31 -6.31 -12.26
CA ILE A 109 1.01 -5.69 -12.03
C ILE A 109 0.98 -4.32 -12.72
N GLU A 110 -0.07 -4.07 -13.49
CA GLU A 110 -0.36 -2.72 -13.97
C GLU A 110 -1.26 -2.01 -12.95
N PHE A 111 -0.84 -0.84 -12.53
CA PHE A 111 -1.65 0.10 -11.78
C PHE A 111 -2.13 1.23 -12.69
N LYS A 112 -3.39 1.52 -12.58
CA LYS A 112 -4.05 2.58 -13.36
C LYS A 112 -3.74 3.96 -12.81
#